data_e58d84d9c9db29b6ca791af616e9370e
#
_entry.id   e58d84d9c9db29b6ca791af616e9370e
#
_cell.length_a   1.000
_cell.length_b   1.000
_cell.length_c   1.000
_cell.angle_alpha   90.00
_cell.angle_beta   90.00
_cell.angle_gamma   90.00
#
_symmetry.space_group_name_H-M   'P 1'
#
loop_
_entity.id
_entity.type
_entity.pdbx_description
1 polymer ?
#
loop_
_entity_poly.entity_id
_entity_poly.type
_entity_poly.pdbx_seq_one_letter_code
_entity_poly.pdbx_strand_id
1 'polypeptide(L)'
;DEGVVIENAGLTEWPIPLLGRFDEAYLEVPPEVIQLTARVNQKYFVCEDEAGKLANAFICTANIEAEDGGAAIVDGNRKVLAARLSDARFFWDVDRKKTLAQHAKGLERITFHEKLGTVADKVDRVAKLARWLVEEGIVKDADPDMAEQAARLAKADLVTEMVGEFPELQGLMGGYYARAEGLPDAVADAIRDHYQPVGQGDKVPTAPVTVAVSLADKLDTIIGFYLGGEFPTGSKDPFALRRAAFGVLAYTADRLRVSMTTLFRQAAEPHLAFFYCEPKDVGRPYFEAALSAFNWDIDAEDKHEASPLDYRGPFGATNANVFAGIRRLPRFFADRLKVKQREAGVRHDLIDAVFALGGEDDLVRLLARVKALQVYIETAEGADLLAGYKRAANILKKEDWHGTEGEIARTGEEDPLALVDDPDMKAVIDAKMAARHAGEANYALEPAEKALAGALSQAEPRAAKALAEEDFAAAMAALASLRAPIDRFFEEVTVNAEEENKRAHRLDLLARFRAAVHKVADFSRIEG
;
A
#
# COMPACT_ATOMS: atom_id res chain seq x y z
N ASP A 1 -3.43 -32.13 8.49
CA ASP A 1 -3.60 -30.87 9.23
C ASP A 1 -2.91 -30.99 10.59
N GLU A 2 -1.83 -30.24 10.78
CA GLU A 2 -1.01 -30.28 12.01
C GLU A 2 -1.79 -29.82 13.25
N GLY A 3 -2.73 -28.90 13.08
CA GLY A 3 -3.60 -28.45 14.17
C GLY A 3 -4.46 -29.56 14.74
N VAL A 4 -5.02 -30.41 13.88
CA VAL A 4 -5.81 -31.59 14.32
C VAL A 4 -4.91 -32.62 15.02
N VAL A 5 -3.65 -32.77 14.58
CA VAL A 5 -2.67 -33.66 15.27
C VAL A 5 -2.39 -33.16 16.67
N ILE A 6 -2.11 -31.87 16.84
CA ILE A 6 -1.84 -31.26 18.14
C ILE A 6 -3.05 -31.37 19.08
N GLU A 7 -4.26 -31.10 18.56
CA GLU A 7 -5.49 -31.23 19.35
C GLU A 7 -5.72 -32.69 19.82
N ASN A 8 -5.59 -33.66 18.90
CA ASN A 8 -5.74 -35.10 19.28
C ASN A 8 -4.65 -35.52 20.26
N ALA A 9 -3.40 -35.10 20.09
CA ALA A 9 -2.33 -35.38 21.03
C ALA A 9 -2.59 -34.81 22.44
N GLY A 10 -3.26 -33.66 22.51
CA GLY A 10 -3.68 -33.08 23.80
C GLY A 10 -4.90 -33.74 24.46
N LEU A 11 -5.72 -34.45 23.67
CA LEU A 11 -6.96 -35.06 24.14
C LEU A 11 -6.83 -36.55 24.44
N THR A 12 -5.76 -37.21 23.99
CA THR A 12 -5.61 -38.68 24.10
C THR A 12 -4.28 -39.04 24.74
N GLU A 13 -4.35 -39.89 25.79
CA GLU A 13 -3.16 -40.44 26.46
C GLU A 13 -2.66 -41.71 25.76
N TRP A 14 -3.58 -42.47 25.15
CA TRP A 14 -3.31 -43.72 24.44
C TRP A 14 -4.02 -43.71 23.08
N PRO A 15 -3.44 -43.05 22.04
CA PRO A 15 -4.13 -42.82 20.78
C PRO A 15 -4.26 -44.11 19.96
N ILE A 16 -5.49 -44.54 19.72
CA ILE A 16 -5.83 -45.64 18.81
C ILE A 16 -6.53 -45.06 17.59
N PRO A 17 -5.87 -44.96 16.41
CA PRO A 17 -6.49 -44.46 15.19
C PRO A 17 -7.47 -45.52 14.63
N LEU A 18 -8.69 -45.09 14.35
CA LEU A 18 -9.76 -45.95 13.81
C LEU A 18 -10.24 -45.34 12.49
N LEU A 19 -10.19 -46.16 11.42
CA LEU A 19 -10.65 -45.77 10.09
C LEU A 19 -12.17 -46.02 9.98
N GLY A 20 -12.90 -44.95 9.64
CA GLY A 20 -14.31 -44.99 9.31
C GLY A 20 -14.58 -44.54 7.88
N ARG A 21 -15.78 -44.87 7.37
CA ARG A 21 -16.24 -44.38 6.05
C ARG A 21 -17.61 -43.75 6.20
N PHE A 22 -17.83 -42.69 5.40
CA PHE A 22 -19.14 -42.07 5.25
C PHE A 22 -19.69 -42.32 3.82
N ASP A 23 -20.95 -41.97 3.61
CA ASP A 23 -21.61 -42.17 2.31
C ASP A 23 -20.94 -41.34 1.24
N GLU A 24 -20.58 -41.97 0.11
CA GLU A 24 -19.92 -41.35 -1.05
C GLU A 24 -20.74 -40.19 -1.63
N ALA A 25 -22.06 -40.22 -1.49
CA ALA A 25 -22.95 -39.14 -1.93
C ALA A 25 -22.64 -37.76 -1.30
N TYR A 26 -21.95 -37.73 -0.14
CA TYR A 26 -21.54 -36.46 0.47
C TYR A 26 -20.34 -35.81 -0.25
N LEU A 27 -19.59 -36.54 -1.07
CA LEU A 27 -18.51 -35.97 -1.89
C LEU A 27 -19.00 -35.01 -2.96
N GLU A 28 -20.31 -34.86 -3.18
CA GLU A 28 -20.91 -33.81 -4.02
C GLU A 28 -20.80 -32.41 -3.39
N VAL A 29 -20.63 -32.35 -2.07
CA VAL A 29 -20.37 -31.10 -1.34
C VAL A 29 -18.91 -30.71 -1.51
N PRO A 30 -18.58 -29.41 -1.62
CA PRO A 30 -17.19 -28.97 -1.71
C PRO A 30 -16.28 -29.60 -0.65
N PRO A 31 -15.08 -30.06 -1.02
CA PRO A 31 -14.22 -30.83 -0.12
C PRO A 31 -13.83 -30.06 1.15
N GLU A 32 -13.68 -28.75 1.06
CA GLU A 32 -13.32 -27.89 2.20
C GLU A 32 -14.43 -27.84 3.26
N VAL A 33 -15.70 -27.96 2.84
CA VAL A 33 -16.84 -28.07 3.78
C VAL A 33 -16.73 -29.36 4.57
N ILE A 34 -16.43 -30.48 3.90
CA ILE A 34 -16.27 -31.79 4.55
C ILE A 34 -15.07 -31.78 5.50
N GLN A 35 -13.94 -31.22 5.04
CA GLN A 35 -12.73 -31.07 5.86
C GLN A 35 -12.99 -30.22 7.10
N LEU A 36 -13.67 -29.08 6.94
CA LEU A 36 -14.00 -28.18 8.05
C LEU A 36 -14.94 -28.87 9.05
N THR A 37 -16.00 -29.52 8.56
CA THR A 37 -16.96 -30.27 9.39
C THR A 37 -16.27 -31.37 10.21
N ALA A 38 -15.40 -32.16 9.58
CA ALA A 38 -14.64 -33.20 10.24
C ALA A 38 -13.68 -32.65 11.30
N ARG A 39 -12.96 -31.57 10.96
CA ARG A 39 -11.94 -30.95 11.81
C ARG A 39 -12.53 -30.22 13.01
N VAL A 40 -13.41 -29.26 12.76
CA VAL A 40 -13.87 -28.32 13.80
C VAL A 40 -14.77 -29.02 14.81
N ASN A 41 -15.73 -29.76 14.31
CA ASN A 41 -16.75 -30.33 15.18
C ASN A 41 -16.34 -31.67 15.80
N GLN A 42 -15.56 -32.49 15.08
CA GLN A 42 -15.31 -33.87 15.45
C GLN A 42 -13.84 -34.21 15.72
N LYS A 43 -12.91 -33.31 15.38
CA LYS A 43 -11.45 -33.54 15.49
C LYS A 43 -10.97 -34.78 14.71
N TYR A 44 -11.65 -35.10 13.60
CA TYR A 44 -11.28 -36.19 12.71
C TYR A 44 -10.31 -35.76 11.64
N PHE A 45 -9.48 -36.70 11.21
CA PHE A 45 -8.66 -36.56 10.02
C PHE A 45 -9.46 -37.01 8.80
N VAL A 46 -9.40 -36.24 7.73
CA VAL A 46 -9.93 -36.67 6.44
C VAL A 46 -8.85 -37.41 5.67
N CYS A 47 -9.27 -38.31 4.78
CA CYS A 47 -8.39 -39.11 3.96
C CYS A 47 -8.45 -38.65 2.50
N GLU A 48 -7.35 -38.82 1.80
CA GLU A 48 -7.24 -38.56 0.35
C GLU A 48 -6.97 -39.88 -0.36
N ASP A 49 -7.41 -40.00 -1.60
CA ASP A 49 -7.08 -41.11 -2.49
C ASP A 49 -5.66 -40.95 -3.09
N GLU A 50 -5.23 -41.90 -3.90
CA GLU A 50 -3.92 -41.90 -4.56
C GLU A 50 -3.72 -40.71 -5.53
N ALA A 51 -4.81 -40.07 -5.97
CA ALA A 51 -4.80 -38.89 -6.82
C ALA A 51 -4.85 -37.57 -6.02
N GLY A 52 -4.82 -37.62 -4.69
CA GLY A 52 -4.90 -36.46 -3.81
C GLY A 52 -6.30 -35.84 -3.73
N LYS A 53 -7.35 -36.58 -4.10
CA LYS A 53 -8.73 -36.16 -3.94
C LYS A 53 -9.27 -36.66 -2.60
N LEU A 54 -10.17 -35.87 -2.01
CA LEU A 54 -10.86 -36.28 -0.78
C LEU A 54 -11.56 -37.62 -0.98
N ALA A 55 -11.25 -38.59 -0.14
CA ALA A 55 -11.90 -39.88 -0.09
C ALA A 55 -13.07 -39.86 0.91
N ASN A 56 -14.05 -40.72 0.71
CA ASN A 56 -15.18 -40.91 1.67
C ASN A 56 -14.74 -41.67 2.93
N ALA A 57 -13.64 -41.23 3.53
CA ALA A 57 -13.05 -41.86 4.70
C ALA A 57 -12.58 -40.83 5.72
N PHE A 58 -12.61 -41.17 6.98
CA PHE A 58 -12.11 -40.38 8.08
C PHE A 58 -11.38 -41.26 9.11
N ILE A 59 -10.47 -40.64 9.85
CA ILE A 59 -9.82 -41.28 10.99
C ILE A 59 -10.24 -40.53 12.24
N CYS A 60 -10.83 -41.24 13.20
CA CYS A 60 -11.05 -40.79 14.57
C CYS A 60 -10.03 -41.42 15.50
N THR A 61 -9.66 -40.74 16.59
CA THR A 61 -8.70 -41.22 17.58
C THR A 61 -9.46 -41.62 18.84
N ALA A 62 -9.45 -42.92 19.16
CA ALA A 62 -9.96 -43.43 20.43
C ALA A 62 -8.85 -43.38 21.50
N ASN A 63 -9.25 -43.34 22.78
CA ASN A 63 -8.32 -43.36 23.92
C ASN A 63 -8.32 -44.70 24.66
N ILE A 64 -8.91 -45.74 24.04
CA ILE A 64 -8.96 -47.09 24.57
C ILE A 64 -8.80 -48.12 23.44
N GLU A 65 -8.26 -49.27 23.78
CA GLU A 65 -8.28 -50.44 22.92
C GLU A 65 -9.60 -51.19 23.17
N ALA A 66 -10.52 -51.14 22.20
CA ALA A 66 -11.85 -51.72 22.34
C ALA A 66 -11.83 -53.23 22.03
N GLU A 67 -12.60 -54.03 22.77
CA GLU A 67 -12.70 -55.50 22.60
C GLU A 67 -13.20 -55.91 21.21
N ASP A 68 -14.02 -55.06 20.57
CA ASP A 68 -14.58 -55.27 19.22
C ASP A 68 -13.66 -54.70 18.09
N GLY A 69 -12.43 -54.34 18.42
CA GLY A 69 -11.51 -53.69 17.48
C GLY A 69 -11.94 -52.26 17.10
N GLY A 70 -12.85 -51.65 17.86
CA GLY A 70 -13.32 -50.28 17.66
C GLY A 70 -14.54 -50.17 16.73
N ALA A 71 -15.17 -51.24 16.33
CA ALA A 71 -16.30 -51.24 15.40
C ALA A 71 -17.48 -50.38 15.90
N ALA A 72 -17.84 -50.48 17.16
CA ALA A 72 -18.90 -49.68 17.78
C ALA A 72 -18.54 -48.17 17.85
N ILE A 73 -17.25 -47.87 18.12
CA ILE A 73 -16.73 -46.48 18.13
C ILE A 73 -16.82 -45.90 16.75
N VAL A 74 -16.36 -46.60 15.72
CA VAL A 74 -16.41 -46.17 14.31
C VAL A 74 -17.86 -45.93 13.87
N ASP A 75 -18.77 -46.83 14.18
CA ASP A 75 -20.20 -46.70 13.80
C ASP A 75 -20.85 -45.49 14.49
N GLY A 76 -20.56 -45.25 15.76
CA GLY A 76 -21.03 -44.08 16.50
C GLY A 76 -20.53 -42.77 15.86
N ASN A 77 -19.21 -42.67 15.60
CA ASN A 77 -18.61 -41.52 14.98
C ASN A 77 -19.09 -41.30 13.54
N ARG A 78 -19.28 -42.38 12.76
CA ARG A 78 -19.86 -42.33 11.42
C ARG A 78 -21.27 -41.72 11.43
N LYS A 79 -22.13 -42.11 12.39
CA LYS A 79 -23.49 -41.56 12.53
C LYS A 79 -23.48 -40.06 12.84
N VAL A 80 -22.61 -39.64 13.74
CA VAL A 80 -22.47 -38.21 14.08
C VAL A 80 -21.96 -37.39 12.87
N LEU A 81 -20.91 -37.87 12.20
CA LEU A 81 -20.39 -37.23 11.02
C LEU A 81 -21.42 -37.16 9.88
N ALA A 82 -22.17 -38.27 9.66
CA ALA A 82 -23.23 -38.35 8.66
C ALA A 82 -24.35 -37.32 8.90
N ALA A 83 -24.74 -37.09 10.17
CA ALA A 83 -25.72 -36.04 10.49
C ALA A 83 -25.21 -34.66 10.09
N ARG A 84 -23.96 -34.31 10.43
CA ARG A 84 -23.34 -33.03 10.07
C ARG A 84 -23.15 -32.85 8.55
N LEU A 85 -22.74 -33.90 7.86
CA LEU A 85 -22.60 -33.87 6.40
C LEU A 85 -23.96 -33.78 5.70
N SER A 86 -25.02 -34.34 6.30
CA SER A 86 -26.39 -34.18 5.80
C SER A 86 -26.86 -32.72 5.90
N ASP A 87 -26.57 -32.03 7.00
CA ASP A 87 -26.87 -30.62 7.15
C ASP A 87 -26.08 -29.78 6.10
N ALA A 88 -24.79 -30.05 5.98
CA ALA A 88 -23.95 -29.36 4.97
C ALA A 88 -24.44 -29.58 3.53
N ARG A 89 -24.84 -30.81 3.18
CA ARG A 89 -25.46 -31.11 1.89
C ARG A 89 -26.78 -30.39 1.70
N PHE A 90 -27.62 -30.34 2.73
CA PHE A 90 -28.87 -29.59 2.69
C PHE A 90 -28.62 -28.10 2.41
N PHE A 91 -27.65 -27.45 3.08
CA PHE A 91 -27.30 -26.06 2.82
C PHE A 91 -26.79 -25.89 1.38
N TRP A 92 -25.89 -26.75 0.92
CA TRP A 92 -25.41 -26.75 -0.46
C TRP A 92 -26.53 -26.79 -1.50
N ASP A 93 -27.50 -27.70 -1.29
CA ASP A 93 -28.62 -27.86 -2.20
C ASP A 93 -29.63 -26.71 -2.12
N VAL A 94 -29.84 -26.12 -0.94
CA VAL A 94 -30.73 -24.98 -0.75
C VAL A 94 -30.15 -23.71 -1.37
N ASP A 95 -28.88 -23.43 -1.12
CA ASP A 95 -28.20 -22.24 -1.59
C ASP A 95 -28.16 -22.19 -3.14
N ARG A 96 -27.94 -23.33 -3.77
CA ARG A 96 -27.91 -23.47 -5.25
C ARG A 96 -29.27 -23.29 -5.94
N LYS A 97 -30.38 -23.24 -5.19
CA LYS A 97 -31.71 -22.92 -5.76
C LYS A 97 -31.85 -21.44 -6.17
N LYS A 98 -30.95 -20.59 -5.69
CA LYS A 98 -30.89 -19.19 -6.01
C LYS A 98 -29.53 -18.89 -6.66
N THR A 99 -29.52 -17.94 -7.59
CA THR A 99 -28.26 -17.42 -8.15
C THR A 99 -27.55 -16.49 -7.16
N LEU A 100 -26.23 -16.34 -7.32
CA LEU A 100 -25.47 -15.37 -6.53
C LEU A 100 -26.04 -13.95 -6.66
N ALA A 101 -26.54 -13.58 -7.85
CA ALA A 101 -27.22 -12.30 -8.04
C ALA A 101 -28.52 -12.16 -7.22
N GLN A 102 -29.21 -13.28 -6.98
CA GLN A 102 -30.39 -13.28 -6.11
C GLN A 102 -29.99 -13.22 -4.63
N HIS A 103 -28.93 -13.91 -4.24
CA HIS A 103 -28.34 -13.83 -2.90
C HIS A 103 -27.83 -12.41 -2.59
N ALA A 104 -27.15 -11.76 -3.55
CA ALA A 104 -26.61 -10.41 -3.40
C ALA A 104 -27.66 -9.36 -2.98
N LYS A 105 -28.93 -9.53 -3.33
CA LYS A 105 -30.03 -8.66 -2.86
C LYS A 105 -30.19 -8.66 -1.33
N GLY A 106 -29.78 -9.74 -0.67
CA GLY A 106 -29.79 -9.84 0.78
C GLY A 106 -28.77 -8.96 1.50
N LEU A 107 -27.73 -8.52 0.78
CA LEU A 107 -26.64 -7.68 1.33
C LEU A 107 -27.11 -6.29 1.76
N GLU A 108 -28.26 -5.81 1.25
CA GLU A 108 -28.89 -4.56 1.70
C GLU A 108 -29.28 -4.58 3.18
N ARG A 109 -29.46 -5.77 3.76
CA ARG A 109 -29.86 -5.96 5.16
C ARG A 109 -28.67 -6.09 6.10
N ILE A 110 -27.46 -6.22 5.60
CA ILE A 110 -26.24 -6.37 6.39
C ILE A 110 -25.56 -5.00 6.47
N THR A 111 -25.52 -4.43 7.67
CA THR A 111 -24.75 -3.22 7.93
C THR A 111 -23.26 -3.54 7.84
N PHE A 112 -22.54 -2.88 6.93
CA PHE A 112 -21.09 -2.96 6.88
C PHE A 112 -20.47 -2.16 8.03
N HIS A 113 -20.86 -0.90 8.13
CA HIS A 113 -20.51 -0.02 9.25
C HIS A 113 -21.52 1.14 9.31
N GLU A 114 -21.83 1.62 10.52
CA GLU A 114 -22.83 2.69 10.73
C GLU A 114 -22.58 3.98 9.91
N LYS A 115 -21.29 4.30 9.67
CA LYS A 115 -20.88 5.48 8.88
C LYS A 115 -20.68 5.18 7.39
N LEU A 116 -20.61 3.92 6.98
CA LEU A 116 -20.24 3.52 5.62
C LEU A 116 -21.36 2.80 4.88
N GLY A 117 -22.50 2.61 5.53
CA GLY A 117 -23.68 1.98 4.96
C GLY A 117 -23.68 0.46 5.07
N THR A 118 -24.38 -0.18 4.13
CA THR A 118 -24.57 -1.63 4.04
C THR A 118 -23.45 -2.32 3.28
N VAL A 119 -23.43 -3.66 3.33
CA VAL A 119 -22.54 -4.45 2.47
C VAL A 119 -22.91 -4.28 0.98
N ALA A 120 -24.18 -4.05 0.65
CA ALA A 120 -24.60 -3.74 -0.71
C ALA A 120 -24.00 -2.42 -1.22
N ASP A 121 -23.98 -1.37 -0.37
CA ASP A 121 -23.32 -0.09 -0.71
C ASP A 121 -21.82 -0.29 -0.96
N LYS A 122 -21.16 -1.09 -0.11
CA LYS A 122 -19.75 -1.45 -0.31
C LYS A 122 -19.54 -2.18 -1.63
N VAL A 123 -20.37 -3.17 -1.95
CA VAL A 123 -20.28 -3.93 -3.21
C VAL A 123 -20.41 -3.02 -4.41
N ASP A 124 -21.32 -2.04 -4.39
CA ASP A 124 -21.48 -1.10 -5.50
C ASP A 124 -20.23 -0.21 -5.69
N ARG A 125 -19.61 0.26 -4.60
CA ARG A 125 -18.37 1.03 -4.66
C ARG A 125 -17.21 0.18 -5.19
N VAL A 126 -17.05 -1.04 -4.66
CA VAL A 126 -16.00 -1.97 -5.09
C VAL A 126 -16.14 -2.35 -6.56
N ALA A 127 -17.36 -2.58 -7.05
CA ALA A 127 -17.63 -2.93 -8.45
C ALA A 127 -17.22 -1.80 -9.41
N LYS A 128 -17.57 -0.56 -9.09
CA LYS A 128 -17.15 0.62 -9.87
C LYS A 128 -15.64 0.80 -9.87
N LEU A 129 -15.00 0.63 -8.71
CA LEU A 129 -13.55 0.77 -8.57
C LEU A 129 -12.79 -0.36 -9.30
N ALA A 130 -13.26 -1.61 -9.20
CA ALA A 130 -12.66 -2.74 -9.92
C ALA A 130 -12.72 -2.55 -11.43
N ARG A 131 -13.85 -2.12 -11.96
CA ARG A 131 -14.02 -1.75 -13.37
C ARG A 131 -13.04 -0.65 -13.78
N TRP A 132 -13.00 0.44 -13.04
CA TRP A 132 -12.10 1.57 -13.29
C TRP A 132 -10.63 1.17 -13.33
N LEU A 133 -10.17 0.31 -12.41
CA LEU A 133 -8.79 -0.19 -12.38
C LEU A 133 -8.38 -0.89 -13.69
N VAL A 134 -9.33 -1.54 -14.35
CA VAL A 134 -9.10 -2.22 -15.64
C VAL A 134 -9.20 -1.24 -16.81
N GLU A 135 -10.21 -0.38 -16.83
CA GLU A 135 -10.43 0.62 -17.91
C GLU A 135 -9.27 1.60 -18.04
N GLU A 136 -8.68 2.04 -16.91
CA GLU A 136 -7.49 2.89 -16.89
C GLU A 136 -6.18 2.13 -17.16
N GLY A 137 -6.25 0.83 -17.41
CA GLY A 137 -5.07 0.01 -17.70
C GLY A 137 -4.09 -0.16 -16.53
N ILE A 138 -4.53 0.13 -15.30
CA ILE A 138 -3.76 -0.12 -14.07
C ILE A 138 -3.62 -1.63 -13.88
N VAL A 139 -4.73 -2.36 -14.01
CA VAL A 139 -4.73 -3.82 -14.10
C VAL A 139 -4.90 -4.20 -15.56
N LYS A 140 -3.82 -4.68 -16.16
CA LYS A 140 -3.78 -5.10 -17.57
C LYS A 140 -4.32 -6.53 -17.73
N ASP A 141 -4.68 -6.87 -18.97
CA ASP A 141 -5.09 -8.23 -19.36
C ASP A 141 -6.34 -8.74 -18.59
N ALA A 142 -7.21 -7.84 -18.15
CA ALA A 142 -8.50 -8.13 -17.57
C ALA A 142 -9.63 -7.56 -18.44
N ASP A 143 -10.81 -8.18 -18.37
CA ASP A 143 -12.04 -7.66 -18.93
C ASP A 143 -12.75 -6.81 -17.85
N PRO A 144 -13.08 -5.52 -18.10
CA PRO A 144 -13.74 -4.66 -17.13
C PRO A 144 -15.14 -5.14 -16.75
N ASP A 145 -15.87 -5.78 -17.66
CA ASP A 145 -17.20 -6.33 -17.37
C ASP A 145 -17.08 -7.54 -16.44
N MET A 146 -16.07 -8.41 -16.63
CA MET A 146 -15.79 -9.53 -15.72
C MET A 146 -15.35 -9.04 -14.34
N ALA A 147 -14.55 -7.99 -14.26
CA ALA A 147 -14.09 -7.41 -12.99
C ALA A 147 -15.28 -6.81 -12.20
N GLU A 148 -16.15 -6.06 -12.88
CA GLU A 148 -17.36 -5.53 -12.27
C GLU A 148 -18.30 -6.66 -11.83
N GLN A 149 -18.55 -7.65 -12.68
CA GLN A 149 -19.42 -8.80 -12.37
C GLN A 149 -18.89 -9.56 -11.15
N ALA A 150 -17.61 -9.89 -11.12
CA ALA A 150 -17.00 -10.57 -10.00
C ALA A 150 -17.12 -9.77 -8.70
N ALA A 151 -16.87 -8.46 -8.75
CA ALA A 151 -17.00 -7.58 -7.59
C ALA A 151 -18.44 -7.51 -7.06
N ARG A 152 -19.44 -7.44 -7.95
CA ARG A 152 -20.86 -7.44 -7.57
C ARG A 152 -21.31 -8.72 -6.89
N LEU A 153 -20.66 -9.83 -7.18
CA LEU A 153 -21.01 -11.15 -6.65
C LEU A 153 -20.09 -11.60 -5.50
N ALA A 154 -18.96 -10.94 -5.30
CA ALA A 154 -17.91 -11.37 -4.39
C ALA A 154 -18.34 -11.55 -2.93
N LYS A 155 -19.37 -10.81 -2.48
CA LYS A 155 -19.89 -10.89 -1.10
C LYS A 155 -21.25 -11.62 -1.03
N ALA A 156 -21.75 -12.12 -2.14
CA ALA A 156 -23.11 -12.71 -2.20
C ALA A 156 -23.25 -13.98 -1.36
N ASP A 157 -22.18 -14.69 -1.12
CA ASP A 157 -22.16 -15.88 -0.29
C ASP A 157 -22.34 -15.61 1.23
N LEU A 158 -22.15 -14.38 1.68
CA LEU A 158 -22.37 -13.98 3.08
C LEU A 158 -23.82 -14.16 3.56
N VAL A 159 -24.78 -14.27 2.64
CA VAL A 159 -26.20 -14.48 2.95
C VAL A 159 -26.68 -15.90 2.64
N THR A 160 -25.76 -16.81 2.36
CA THR A 160 -26.06 -18.23 2.16
C THR A 160 -26.13 -18.97 3.48
N GLU A 161 -26.90 -20.06 3.53
CA GLU A 161 -27.00 -20.92 4.72
C GLU A 161 -25.64 -21.54 5.06
N MET A 162 -24.89 -21.95 4.02
CA MET A 162 -23.57 -22.55 4.18
C MET A 162 -22.57 -21.62 4.88
N VAL A 163 -22.47 -20.36 4.44
CA VAL A 163 -21.55 -19.37 5.05
C VAL A 163 -22.10 -18.88 6.40
N GLY A 164 -23.41 -18.91 6.59
CA GLY A 164 -24.03 -18.65 7.88
C GLY A 164 -23.59 -19.67 8.95
N GLU A 165 -23.48 -20.95 8.60
CA GLU A 165 -23.01 -22.03 9.50
C GLU A 165 -21.47 -22.10 9.56
N PHE A 166 -20.79 -21.86 8.43
CA PHE A 166 -19.33 -21.94 8.29
C PHE A 166 -18.75 -20.61 7.77
N PRO A 167 -18.62 -19.56 8.60
CA PRO A 167 -18.12 -18.25 8.19
C PRO A 167 -16.71 -18.26 7.60
N GLU A 168 -15.90 -19.26 7.95
CA GLU A 168 -14.54 -19.43 7.43
C GLU A 168 -14.51 -19.75 5.94
N LEU A 169 -15.63 -20.20 5.36
CA LEU A 169 -15.75 -20.53 3.95
C LEU A 169 -16.22 -19.38 3.07
N GLN A 170 -16.35 -18.16 3.63
CA GLN A 170 -16.69 -16.98 2.86
C GLN A 170 -15.67 -16.73 1.71
N GLY A 171 -16.16 -16.34 0.56
CA GLY A 171 -15.39 -16.22 -0.68
C GLY A 171 -15.23 -17.58 -1.37
N LEU A 172 -14.74 -18.59 -0.67
CA LEU A 172 -14.57 -19.94 -1.21
C LEU A 172 -15.90 -20.49 -1.76
N MET A 173 -16.96 -20.43 -0.93
CA MET A 173 -18.29 -20.89 -1.33
C MET A 173 -18.87 -20.07 -2.47
N GLY A 174 -18.65 -18.76 -2.47
CA GLY A 174 -19.00 -17.90 -3.59
C GLY A 174 -18.39 -18.36 -4.92
N GLY A 175 -17.11 -18.77 -4.91
CA GLY A 175 -16.45 -19.35 -6.07
C GLY A 175 -17.07 -20.67 -6.53
N TYR A 176 -17.47 -21.55 -5.62
CA TYR A 176 -18.17 -22.80 -5.96
C TYR A 176 -19.57 -22.55 -6.54
N TYR A 177 -20.35 -21.64 -5.95
CA TYR A 177 -21.66 -21.27 -6.47
C TYR A 177 -21.55 -20.64 -7.86
N ALA A 178 -20.56 -19.76 -8.07
CA ALA A 178 -20.30 -19.13 -9.38
C ALA A 178 -20.04 -20.19 -10.47
N ARG A 179 -19.22 -21.20 -10.19
CA ARG A 179 -18.97 -22.30 -11.12
C ARG A 179 -20.21 -23.17 -11.34
N ALA A 180 -20.97 -23.45 -10.28
CA ALA A 180 -22.21 -24.21 -10.39
C ALA A 180 -23.28 -23.50 -11.24
N GLU A 181 -23.27 -22.16 -11.28
CA GLU A 181 -24.11 -21.33 -12.15
C GLU A 181 -23.57 -21.23 -13.58
N GLY A 182 -22.38 -21.73 -13.86
CA GLY A 182 -21.73 -21.63 -15.18
C GLY A 182 -21.11 -20.27 -15.50
N LEU A 183 -20.79 -19.46 -14.48
CA LEU A 183 -20.05 -18.22 -14.67
C LEU A 183 -18.60 -18.50 -15.15
N PRO A 184 -17.98 -17.56 -15.88
CA PRO A 184 -16.59 -17.72 -16.32
C PRO A 184 -15.63 -18.02 -15.16
N ASP A 185 -14.65 -18.89 -15.39
CA ASP A 185 -13.67 -19.26 -14.35
C ASP A 185 -12.94 -18.05 -13.77
N ALA A 186 -12.61 -17.06 -14.58
CA ALA A 186 -11.98 -15.83 -14.11
C ALA A 186 -12.86 -15.06 -13.10
N VAL A 187 -14.18 -15.07 -13.28
CA VAL A 187 -15.14 -14.46 -12.36
C VAL A 187 -15.25 -15.31 -11.08
N ALA A 188 -15.36 -16.62 -11.22
CA ALA A 188 -15.47 -17.54 -10.09
C ALA A 188 -14.21 -17.54 -9.21
N ASP A 189 -13.02 -17.52 -9.83
CA ASP A 189 -11.75 -17.40 -9.12
C ASP A 189 -11.61 -16.05 -8.41
N ALA A 190 -12.04 -14.96 -9.04
CA ALA A 190 -12.02 -13.64 -8.40
C ALA A 190 -12.96 -13.57 -7.19
N ILE A 191 -14.15 -14.16 -7.28
CA ILE A 191 -15.09 -14.28 -6.15
C ILE A 191 -14.45 -15.09 -5.01
N ARG A 192 -13.79 -16.22 -5.32
CA ARG A 192 -13.12 -17.05 -4.32
C ARG A 192 -11.98 -16.34 -3.61
N ASP A 193 -11.12 -15.66 -4.37
CA ASP A 193 -9.81 -15.22 -3.91
C ASP A 193 -9.72 -13.73 -3.57
N HIS A 194 -10.80 -12.93 -3.70
CA HIS A 194 -10.74 -11.47 -3.50
C HIS A 194 -10.32 -11.05 -2.08
N TYR A 195 -10.47 -11.91 -1.08
CA TYR A 195 -9.95 -11.62 0.26
C TYR A 195 -8.43 -11.73 0.33
N GLN A 196 -7.79 -12.50 -0.55
CA GLN A 196 -6.34 -12.68 -0.55
C GLN A 196 -5.61 -11.41 -1.08
N PRO A 197 -4.38 -11.15 -0.60
CA PRO A 197 -3.77 -11.76 0.57
C PRO A 197 -4.46 -11.29 1.85
N VAL A 198 -4.66 -12.19 2.81
CA VAL A 198 -5.28 -11.89 4.12
C VAL A 198 -4.22 -11.42 5.11
N GLY A 199 -2.99 -11.88 4.95
CA GLY A 199 -1.87 -11.56 5.83
C GLY A 199 -0.53 -11.57 5.11
N GLN A 200 0.50 -11.30 5.91
CA GLN A 200 1.87 -11.35 5.45
C GLN A 200 2.29 -12.82 5.25
N GLY A 201 2.94 -13.09 4.11
CA GLY A 201 3.35 -14.44 3.73
C GLY A 201 2.28 -15.21 2.93
N ASP A 202 1.07 -14.70 2.81
CA ASP A 202 0.04 -15.32 1.98
C ASP A 202 0.38 -15.21 0.49
N LYS A 203 -0.14 -16.17 -0.28
CA LYS A 203 -0.05 -16.13 -1.73
C LYS A 203 -0.80 -14.92 -2.28
N VAL A 204 -0.08 -14.06 -2.98
CA VAL A 204 -0.66 -12.90 -3.66
C VAL A 204 -1.26 -13.36 -5.00
N PRO A 205 -2.56 -13.16 -5.23
CA PRO A 205 -3.19 -13.48 -6.52
C PRO A 205 -2.51 -12.77 -7.69
N THR A 206 -2.47 -13.47 -8.84
CA THR A 206 -1.88 -12.92 -10.07
C THR A 206 -2.87 -12.84 -11.22
N ALA A 207 -4.03 -13.52 -11.11
CA ALA A 207 -5.08 -13.47 -12.11
C ALA A 207 -5.66 -12.05 -12.20
N PRO A 208 -5.70 -11.41 -13.37
CA PRO A 208 -6.00 -9.98 -13.49
C PRO A 208 -7.35 -9.58 -12.89
N VAL A 209 -8.41 -10.33 -13.16
CA VAL A 209 -9.75 -10.06 -12.59
C VAL A 209 -9.72 -10.13 -11.06
N THR A 210 -9.04 -11.13 -10.49
CA THR A 210 -8.88 -11.27 -9.04
C THR A 210 -8.11 -10.09 -8.45
N VAL A 211 -7.03 -9.65 -9.11
CA VAL A 211 -6.23 -8.49 -8.70
C VAL A 211 -7.10 -7.23 -8.62
N ALA A 212 -7.91 -6.97 -9.66
CA ALA A 212 -8.79 -5.80 -9.70
C ALA A 212 -9.80 -5.81 -8.54
N VAL A 213 -10.48 -6.93 -8.30
CA VAL A 213 -11.50 -7.04 -7.25
C VAL A 213 -10.87 -6.98 -5.85
N SER A 214 -9.77 -7.69 -5.63
CA SER A 214 -9.05 -7.70 -4.35
C SER A 214 -8.50 -6.33 -3.97
N LEU A 215 -7.90 -5.63 -4.94
CA LEU A 215 -7.37 -4.28 -4.74
C LEU A 215 -8.50 -3.29 -4.44
N ALA A 216 -9.59 -3.35 -5.20
CA ALA A 216 -10.76 -2.49 -5.01
C ALA A 216 -11.41 -2.69 -3.64
N ASP A 217 -11.61 -3.94 -3.19
CA ASP A 217 -12.20 -4.26 -1.88
C ASP A 217 -11.37 -3.71 -0.72
N LYS A 218 -10.03 -3.84 -0.80
CA LYS A 218 -9.11 -3.35 0.22
C LYS A 218 -9.01 -1.83 0.24
N LEU A 219 -8.95 -1.18 -0.94
CA LEU A 219 -8.95 0.28 -1.05
C LEU A 219 -10.24 0.88 -0.51
N ASP A 220 -11.42 0.37 -0.92
CA ASP A 220 -12.70 0.81 -0.40
C ASP A 220 -12.76 0.75 1.14
N THR A 221 -12.28 -0.36 1.70
CA THR A 221 -12.24 -0.54 3.16
C THR A 221 -11.36 0.52 3.83
N ILE A 222 -10.09 0.64 3.40
CA ILE A 222 -9.15 1.56 4.05
C ILE A 222 -9.63 3.00 3.93
N ILE A 223 -9.98 3.42 2.72
CA ILE A 223 -10.40 4.80 2.44
C ILE A 223 -11.69 5.13 3.21
N GLY A 224 -12.69 4.24 3.18
CA GLY A 224 -13.94 4.45 3.88
C GLY A 224 -13.74 4.66 5.39
N PHE A 225 -12.98 3.80 6.05
CA PHE A 225 -12.69 3.93 7.48
C PHE A 225 -11.88 5.19 7.81
N TYR A 226 -10.87 5.53 6.99
CA TYR A 226 -10.08 6.75 7.19
C TYR A 226 -10.92 8.01 7.06
N LEU A 227 -11.76 8.11 6.04
CA LEU A 227 -12.69 9.24 5.87
C LEU A 227 -13.75 9.29 6.98
N GLY A 228 -14.17 8.13 7.50
CA GLY A 228 -15.06 8.01 8.65
C GLY A 228 -14.42 8.36 10.00
N GLY A 229 -13.09 8.61 10.03
CA GLY A 229 -12.36 8.94 11.25
C GLY A 229 -11.97 7.73 12.11
N GLU A 230 -12.03 6.52 11.54
CA GLU A 230 -11.70 5.26 12.22
C GLU A 230 -10.27 4.83 11.87
N PHE A 231 -9.30 5.19 12.70
CA PHE A 231 -7.88 4.91 12.48
C PHE A 231 -7.39 3.78 13.37
N PRO A 232 -6.46 2.94 12.90
CA PRO A 232 -5.78 1.99 13.77
C PRO A 232 -4.87 2.72 14.74
N THR A 233 -4.95 2.38 16.04
CA THR A 233 -4.16 3.01 17.10
C THR A 233 -3.35 1.98 17.87
N GLY A 234 -2.04 2.20 18.04
CA GLY A 234 -1.15 1.30 18.79
C GLY A 234 -1.34 -0.17 18.40
N SER A 235 -1.77 -1.02 19.35
CA SER A 235 -2.09 -2.44 19.09
C SER A 235 -3.50 -2.68 18.55
N LYS A 236 -4.40 -1.67 18.56
CA LYS A 236 -5.80 -1.82 18.16
C LYS A 236 -5.97 -1.58 16.67
N ASP A 237 -6.52 -2.57 15.99
CA ASP A 237 -6.90 -2.52 14.57
C ASP A 237 -8.17 -3.37 14.35
N PRO A 238 -9.33 -2.91 14.85
CA PRO A 238 -10.56 -3.70 14.85
C PRO A 238 -11.07 -4.01 13.44
N PHE A 239 -10.71 -3.18 12.46
CA PHE A 239 -11.13 -3.33 11.06
C PHE A 239 -10.06 -3.94 10.17
N ALA A 240 -8.94 -4.42 10.75
CA ALA A 240 -7.84 -5.04 10.03
C ALA A 240 -7.23 -4.16 8.92
N LEU A 241 -7.22 -2.83 9.09
CA LEU A 241 -6.76 -1.88 8.09
C LEU A 241 -5.26 -2.05 7.75
N ARG A 242 -4.45 -2.46 8.75
CA ARG A 242 -3.04 -2.77 8.53
C ARG A 242 -2.86 -3.95 7.59
N ARG A 243 -3.66 -5.01 7.76
CA ARG A 243 -3.64 -6.19 6.87
C ARG A 243 -4.14 -5.82 5.47
N ALA A 244 -5.22 -5.03 5.37
CA ALA A 244 -5.70 -4.53 4.10
C ALA A 244 -4.63 -3.69 3.37
N ALA A 245 -3.89 -2.83 4.08
CA ALA A 245 -2.79 -2.04 3.51
C ALA A 245 -1.64 -2.92 2.99
N PHE A 246 -1.27 -3.99 3.71
CA PHE A 246 -0.31 -4.97 3.19
C PHE A 246 -0.80 -5.60 1.89
N GLY A 247 -2.09 -5.91 1.79
CA GLY A 247 -2.69 -6.42 0.56
C GLY A 247 -2.60 -5.42 -0.60
N VAL A 248 -2.88 -4.13 -0.38
CA VAL A 248 -2.70 -3.08 -1.38
C VAL A 248 -1.23 -2.98 -1.79
N LEU A 249 -0.30 -2.92 -0.84
CA LEU A 249 1.14 -2.83 -1.09
C LEU A 249 1.72 -4.07 -1.78
N ALA A 250 1.09 -5.24 -1.63
CA ALA A 250 1.49 -6.44 -2.36
C ALA A 250 1.29 -6.31 -3.88
N TYR A 251 0.36 -5.47 -4.31
CA TYR A 251 0.12 -5.17 -5.72
C TYR A 251 0.87 -3.91 -6.18
N THR A 252 0.75 -2.80 -5.44
CA THR A 252 1.22 -1.50 -5.88
C THR A 252 2.73 -1.28 -5.70
N ALA A 253 3.38 -2.00 -4.79
CA ALA A 253 4.81 -1.89 -4.59
C ALA A 253 5.65 -2.77 -5.54
N ASP A 254 5.07 -3.87 -6.03
CA ASP A 254 5.84 -4.87 -6.78
C ASP A 254 5.41 -5.00 -8.25
N ARG A 255 4.16 -4.62 -8.60
CA ARG A 255 3.57 -5.00 -9.90
C ARG A 255 2.84 -3.89 -10.64
N LEU A 256 2.13 -3.01 -9.93
CA LEU A 256 1.25 -2.03 -10.56
C LEU A 256 1.88 -0.65 -10.55
N ARG A 257 2.14 -0.11 -11.75
CA ARG A 257 2.62 1.25 -11.96
C ARG A 257 1.42 2.21 -11.88
N VAL A 258 1.27 2.83 -10.72
CA VAL A 258 0.15 3.74 -10.46
C VAL A 258 0.49 4.74 -9.35
N SER A 259 -0.02 5.95 -9.48
CA SER A 259 -0.01 6.96 -8.42
C SER A 259 -0.92 6.55 -7.28
N MET A 260 -0.39 6.45 -6.07
CA MET A 260 -1.19 6.19 -4.86
C MET A 260 -2.22 7.30 -4.62
N THR A 261 -1.88 8.54 -4.91
CA THR A 261 -2.82 9.68 -4.84
C THR A 261 -4.02 9.47 -5.76
N THR A 262 -3.78 9.00 -6.98
CA THR A 262 -4.85 8.68 -7.94
C THR A 262 -5.74 7.55 -7.43
N LEU A 263 -5.15 6.47 -6.90
CA LEU A 263 -5.91 5.37 -6.30
C LEU A 263 -6.77 5.83 -5.12
N PHE A 264 -6.19 6.63 -4.21
CA PHE A 264 -6.91 7.13 -3.05
C PHE A 264 -8.06 8.04 -3.45
N ARG A 265 -7.81 8.96 -4.39
CA ARG A 265 -8.82 9.90 -4.89
C ARG A 265 -9.99 9.16 -5.53
N GLN A 266 -9.71 8.19 -6.39
CA GLN A 266 -10.74 7.41 -7.06
C GLN A 266 -11.56 6.55 -6.08
N ALA A 267 -10.90 5.89 -5.12
CA ALA A 267 -11.60 5.13 -4.09
C ALA A 267 -12.38 6.02 -3.11
N ALA A 268 -11.94 7.27 -2.90
CA ALA A 268 -12.60 8.22 -2.00
C ALA A 268 -13.86 8.85 -2.61
N GLU A 269 -13.92 9.02 -3.91
CA GLU A 269 -14.99 9.75 -4.60
C GLU A 269 -16.40 9.25 -4.21
N PRO A 270 -16.73 7.95 -4.22
CA PRO A 270 -18.04 7.46 -3.81
C PRO A 270 -18.33 7.68 -2.32
N HIS A 271 -17.32 7.58 -1.45
CA HIS A 271 -17.49 7.86 -0.02
C HIS A 271 -17.74 9.34 0.25
N LEU A 272 -17.00 10.22 -0.42
CA LEU A 272 -17.20 11.66 -0.32
C LEU A 272 -18.57 12.08 -0.87
N ALA A 273 -19.02 11.45 -1.96
CA ALA A 273 -20.36 11.63 -2.48
C ALA A 273 -21.43 11.24 -1.43
N PHE A 274 -21.24 10.11 -0.77
CA PHE A 274 -22.12 9.65 0.31
C PHE A 274 -22.12 10.59 1.51
N PHE A 275 -20.96 11.15 1.90
CA PHE A 275 -20.86 12.06 3.05
C PHE A 275 -21.37 13.48 2.77
N TYR A 276 -21.26 13.98 1.54
CA TYR A 276 -21.49 15.39 1.22
C TYR A 276 -22.66 15.66 0.27
N CYS A 277 -23.17 14.68 -0.45
CA CYS A 277 -24.13 14.94 -1.55
C CYS A 277 -25.59 14.84 -1.20
N GLU A 278 -25.97 14.89 0.09
CA GLU A 278 -27.37 15.08 0.46
C GLU A 278 -27.48 16.25 1.48
N PRO A 279 -28.09 17.36 1.13
CA PRO A 279 -28.74 17.80 -0.10
C PRO A 279 -27.77 18.40 -1.14
N LYS A 280 -28.03 18.17 -2.41
CA LYS A 280 -27.17 18.31 -3.60
C LYS A 280 -26.38 19.63 -3.77
N ASP A 281 -26.77 20.73 -3.17
CA ASP A 281 -26.16 22.04 -3.43
C ASP A 281 -25.24 22.54 -2.31
N VAL A 282 -25.40 22.08 -1.09
CA VAL A 282 -24.64 22.57 0.09
C VAL A 282 -23.33 21.79 0.27
N GLY A 283 -23.30 20.51 -0.09
CA GLY A 283 -22.16 19.63 0.11
C GLY A 283 -21.08 19.71 -0.96
N ARG A 284 -21.40 20.19 -2.17
CA ARG A 284 -20.49 20.16 -3.33
C ARG A 284 -19.15 20.87 -3.13
N PRO A 285 -19.07 22.07 -2.54
CA PRO A 285 -17.78 22.70 -2.28
C PRO A 285 -16.87 21.90 -1.35
N TYR A 286 -17.46 21.19 -0.37
CA TYR A 286 -16.71 20.33 0.55
C TYR A 286 -16.22 19.06 -0.13
N PHE A 287 -17.04 18.48 -0.99
CA PHE A 287 -16.66 17.35 -1.83
C PHE A 287 -15.45 17.69 -2.71
N GLU A 288 -15.51 18.82 -3.44
CA GLU A 288 -14.43 19.26 -4.32
C GLU A 288 -13.15 19.60 -3.53
N ALA A 289 -13.29 20.26 -2.38
CA ALA A 289 -12.17 20.58 -1.50
C ALA A 289 -11.52 19.30 -0.93
N ALA A 290 -12.32 18.34 -0.45
CA ALA A 290 -11.81 17.08 0.07
C ALA A 290 -11.11 16.26 -1.02
N LEU A 291 -11.69 16.19 -2.23
CA LEU A 291 -11.10 15.47 -3.35
C LEU A 291 -9.77 16.12 -3.79
N SER A 292 -9.67 17.45 -3.73
CA SER A 292 -8.45 18.19 -4.06
C SER A 292 -7.38 18.10 -2.98
N ALA A 293 -7.73 17.74 -1.75
CA ALA A 293 -6.80 17.65 -0.62
C ALA A 293 -5.93 16.37 -0.65
N PHE A 294 -6.27 15.40 -1.49
CA PHE A 294 -5.45 14.20 -1.63
C PHE A 294 -4.10 14.54 -2.27
N ASN A 295 -3.04 14.33 -1.52
CA ASN A 295 -1.66 14.42 -1.97
C ASN A 295 -0.83 13.32 -1.29
N TRP A 296 0.37 13.06 -1.82
CA TRP A 296 1.32 12.11 -1.23
C TRP A 296 2.36 12.87 -0.41
N ASP A 297 1.93 13.40 0.74
CA ASP A 297 2.80 14.06 1.71
C ASP A 297 2.81 13.25 3.02
N ILE A 298 3.93 12.57 3.27
CA ILE A 298 4.11 11.71 4.44
C ILE A 298 4.49 12.49 5.70
N ASP A 299 4.99 13.70 5.53
CA ASP A 299 5.41 14.60 6.61
C ASP A 299 4.33 15.66 6.92
N ALA A 300 3.16 15.57 6.25
CA ALA A 300 2.03 16.44 6.55
C ALA A 300 1.71 16.37 8.05
N GLU A 301 2.02 17.45 8.76
CA GLU A 301 1.72 17.57 10.18
C GLU A 301 0.20 17.55 10.37
N ASP A 302 -0.25 16.92 11.46
CA ASP A 302 -1.64 17.01 11.97
C ASP A 302 -1.94 18.46 12.45
N LYS A 303 -1.57 19.47 11.65
CA LYS A 303 -1.96 20.84 11.93
C LYS A 303 -3.48 20.87 11.89
N HIS A 304 -4.08 21.06 13.04
CA HIS A 304 -5.49 21.44 13.18
C HIS A 304 -5.69 22.83 12.55
N GLU A 305 -5.55 22.93 11.25
CA GLU A 305 -6.25 23.98 10.54
C GLU A 305 -7.72 23.57 10.57
N ALA A 306 -8.44 24.19 11.49
CA ALA A 306 -9.88 24.09 11.51
C ALA A 306 -10.36 24.37 10.09
N SER A 307 -11.01 23.37 9.47
CA SER A 307 -11.73 23.63 8.22
C SER A 307 -12.59 24.87 8.48
N PRO A 308 -12.51 25.90 7.63
CA PRO A 308 -13.22 27.16 7.89
C PRO A 308 -14.74 27.01 7.96
N LEU A 309 -15.28 25.81 7.80
CA LEU A 309 -16.70 25.53 7.73
C LEU A 309 -17.02 24.23 8.50
N ASP A 310 -17.82 24.36 9.54
CA ASP A 310 -18.28 23.26 10.40
C ASP A 310 -19.45 22.51 9.71
N TYR A 311 -19.14 21.65 8.72
CA TYR A 311 -20.14 20.80 8.08
C TYR A 311 -20.27 19.47 8.85
N ARG A 312 -21.49 19.14 9.27
CA ARG A 312 -21.85 17.81 9.77
C ARG A 312 -22.76 17.14 8.75
N GLY A 313 -22.19 16.17 8.04
CA GLY A 313 -22.95 15.35 7.11
C GLY A 313 -23.90 14.39 7.83
N PRO A 314 -24.82 13.78 7.09
CA PRO A 314 -25.57 12.63 7.58
C PRO A 314 -24.56 11.57 8.03
N PHE A 315 -24.84 10.74 8.99
CA PHE A 315 -23.96 9.70 9.56
C PHE A 315 -22.80 10.18 10.46
N GLY A 316 -22.77 11.45 10.89
CA GLY A 316 -21.79 11.93 11.86
C GLY A 316 -20.37 12.13 11.34
N ALA A 317 -20.14 12.03 10.02
CA ALA A 317 -18.88 12.42 9.41
C ALA A 317 -18.72 13.95 9.52
N THR A 318 -17.65 14.40 10.16
CA THR A 318 -17.29 15.81 10.22
C THR A 318 -16.19 16.11 9.21
N ASN A 319 -16.15 17.32 8.67
CA ASN A 319 -15.03 17.77 7.83
C ASN A 319 -13.67 17.49 8.48
N ALA A 320 -13.56 17.71 9.79
CA ALA A 320 -12.32 17.44 10.53
C ALA A 320 -11.86 15.98 10.38
N ASN A 321 -12.79 15.02 10.48
CA ASN A 321 -12.46 13.59 10.33
C ASN A 321 -12.05 13.26 8.91
N VAL A 322 -12.76 13.76 7.90
CA VAL A 322 -12.45 13.52 6.48
C VAL A 322 -11.06 14.06 6.14
N PHE A 323 -10.76 15.31 6.47
CA PHE A 323 -9.46 15.90 6.18
C PHE A 323 -8.32 15.28 7.01
N ALA A 324 -8.59 14.91 8.27
CA ALA A 324 -7.63 14.15 9.08
C ALA A 324 -7.32 12.78 8.45
N GLY A 325 -8.36 12.09 7.95
CA GLY A 325 -8.19 10.83 7.23
C GLY A 325 -7.33 10.97 6.00
N ILE A 326 -7.63 11.95 5.14
CA ILE A 326 -6.86 12.23 3.91
C ILE A 326 -5.37 12.46 4.22
N ARG A 327 -5.05 13.31 5.19
CA ARG A 327 -3.66 13.62 5.55
C ARG A 327 -2.88 12.45 6.14
N ARG A 328 -3.57 11.53 6.84
CA ARG A 328 -2.92 10.37 7.49
C ARG A 328 -2.65 9.19 6.56
N LEU A 329 -3.36 9.10 5.43
CA LEU A 329 -3.22 7.98 4.50
C LEU A 329 -1.80 7.79 3.97
N PRO A 330 -1.09 8.82 3.44
CA PRO A 330 0.25 8.65 2.92
C PRO A 330 1.21 8.09 3.96
N ARG A 331 1.24 8.65 5.16
CA ARG A 331 2.08 8.18 6.27
C ARG A 331 1.74 6.76 6.68
N PHE A 332 0.45 6.41 6.77
CA PHE A 332 0.02 5.06 7.11
C PHE A 332 0.55 4.02 6.12
N PHE A 333 0.48 4.30 4.81
CA PHE A 333 1.02 3.41 3.78
C PHE A 333 2.56 3.39 3.77
N ALA A 334 3.20 4.54 3.95
CA ALA A 334 4.65 4.63 4.06
C ALA A 334 5.19 3.79 5.21
N ASP A 335 4.58 3.86 6.40
CA ASP A 335 4.97 3.06 7.56
C ASP A 335 4.82 1.54 7.29
N ARG A 336 3.77 1.13 6.58
CA ARG A 336 3.57 -0.29 6.20
C ARG A 336 4.57 -0.74 5.14
N LEU A 337 4.87 0.12 4.16
CA LEU A 337 5.90 -0.15 3.16
C LEU A 337 7.28 -0.33 3.80
N LYS A 338 7.64 0.52 4.76
CA LYS A 338 8.89 0.40 5.53
C LYS A 338 9.00 -0.93 6.26
N VAL A 339 7.91 -1.39 6.90
CA VAL A 339 7.87 -2.70 7.55
C VAL A 339 8.12 -3.82 6.53
N LYS A 340 7.37 -3.82 5.41
CA LYS A 340 7.53 -4.82 4.33
C LYS A 340 8.95 -4.85 3.77
N GLN A 341 9.54 -3.69 3.52
CA GLN A 341 10.87 -3.59 2.92
C GLN A 341 11.99 -3.97 3.90
N ARG A 342 11.83 -3.66 5.19
CA ARG A 342 12.79 -4.09 6.23
C ARG A 342 12.91 -5.61 6.30
N GLU A 343 11.79 -6.32 6.19
CA GLU A 343 11.77 -7.79 6.16
C GLU A 343 12.40 -8.35 4.89
N ALA A 344 12.37 -7.60 3.80
CA ALA A 344 13.07 -7.91 2.56
C ALA A 344 14.58 -7.52 2.60
N GLY A 345 15.11 -7.05 3.74
CA GLY A 345 16.53 -6.69 3.91
C GLY A 345 16.89 -5.28 3.40
N VAL A 346 15.90 -4.43 3.11
CA VAL A 346 16.14 -3.05 2.67
C VAL A 346 16.36 -2.16 3.89
N ARG A 347 17.40 -1.34 3.86
CA ARG A 347 17.73 -0.37 4.93
C ARG A 347 16.64 0.69 5.05
N HIS A 348 16.14 0.89 6.26
CA HIS A 348 15.05 1.83 6.54
C HIS A 348 15.40 3.30 6.31
N ASP A 349 16.65 3.68 6.61
CA ASP A 349 17.17 5.02 6.42
C ASP A 349 17.20 5.44 4.94
N LEU A 350 17.45 4.49 4.02
CA LEU A 350 17.41 4.73 2.58
C LEU A 350 15.99 4.95 2.08
N ILE A 351 15.03 4.22 2.67
CA ILE A 351 13.61 4.43 2.36
C ILE A 351 13.20 5.84 2.83
N ASP A 352 13.56 6.22 4.05
CA ASP A 352 13.31 7.55 4.60
C ASP A 352 13.95 8.66 3.78
N ALA A 353 15.17 8.44 3.27
CA ALA A 353 15.89 9.40 2.43
C ALA A 353 15.20 9.64 1.08
N VAL A 354 14.60 8.60 0.47
CA VAL A 354 13.87 8.74 -0.79
C VAL A 354 12.48 9.35 -0.57
N PHE A 355 11.77 8.93 0.48
CA PHE A 355 10.47 9.50 0.83
C PHE A 355 10.53 10.99 1.17
N ALA A 356 11.62 11.45 1.77
CA ALA A 356 11.80 12.86 2.16
C ALA A 356 11.82 13.83 0.99
N LEU A 357 12.07 13.35 -0.22
CA LEU A 357 12.02 14.20 -1.43
C LEU A 357 10.59 14.65 -1.77
N GLY A 358 9.57 13.91 -1.29
CA GLY A 358 8.18 14.14 -1.68
C GLY A 358 7.91 13.90 -3.17
N GLY A 359 6.66 14.08 -3.59
CA GLY A 359 6.27 14.10 -5.00
C GLY A 359 6.29 12.76 -5.74
N GLU A 360 6.85 11.70 -5.17
CA GLU A 360 6.88 10.36 -5.77
C GLU A 360 5.90 9.44 -5.04
N ASP A 361 4.84 9.05 -5.72
CA ASP A 361 3.79 8.18 -5.18
C ASP A 361 3.53 6.92 -6.03
N ASP A 362 4.32 6.70 -7.09
CA ASP A 362 4.45 5.40 -7.74
C ASP A 362 5.43 4.55 -6.94
N LEU A 363 4.91 3.60 -6.17
CA LEU A 363 5.72 2.82 -5.24
C LEU A 363 6.71 1.89 -5.93
N VAL A 364 6.42 1.41 -7.15
CA VAL A 364 7.37 0.60 -7.93
C VAL A 364 8.60 1.44 -8.28
N ARG A 365 8.37 2.68 -8.76
CA ARG A 365 9.42 3.62 -9.10
C ARG A 365 10.22 4.04 -7.87
N LEU A 366 9.52 4.34 -6.77
CA LEU A 366 10.13 4.71 -5.50
C LEU A 366 11.07 3.60 -4.99
N LEU A 367 10.61 2.35 -4.99
CA LEU A 367 11.42 1.21 -4.54
C LEU A 367 12.58 0.88 -5.48
N ALA A 368 12.42 1.08 -6.79
CA ALA A 368 13.52 0.95 -7.73
C ALA A 368 14.64 1.97 -7.42
N ARG A 369 14.27 3.20 -7.07
CA ARG A 369 15.22 4.25 -6.62
C ARG A 369 15.91 3.87 -5.31
N VAL A 370 15.16 3.38 -4.31
CA VAL A 370 15.71 2.92 -3.02
C VAL A 370 16.71 1.79 -3.23
N LYS A 371 16.38 0.81 -4.08
CA LYS A 371 17.27 -0.32 -4.40
C LYS A 371 18.57 0.13 -5.08
N ALA A 372 18.48 1.03 -6.06
CA ALA A 372 19.66 1.58 -6.72
C ALA A 372 20.54 2.37 -5.73
N LEU A 373 19.92 3.15 -4.84
CA LEU A 373 20.61 3.88 -3.77
C LEU A 373 21.33 2.91 -2.81
N GLN A 374 20.68 1.82 -2.39
CA GLN A 374 21.29 0.84 -1.51
C GLN A 374 22.54 0.22 -2.14
N VAL A 375 22.42 -0.27 -3.37
CA VAL A 375 23.57 -0.84 -4.10
C VAL A 375 24.72 0.17 -4.21
N TYR A 376 24.41 1.45 -4.44
CA TYR A 376 25.42 2.48 -4.57
C TYR A 376 26.10 2.83 -3.24
N ILE A 377 25.34 3.03 -2.16
CA ILE A 377 25.89 3.40 -0.84
C ILE A 377 26.78 2.31 -0.24
N GLU A 378 26.57 1.05 -0.63
CA GLU A 378 27.41 -0.09 -0.22
C GLU A 378 28.77 -0.11 -0.94
N THR A 379 28.98 0.71 -1.97
CA THR A 379 30.28 0.87 -2.63
C THR A 379 31.19 1.87 -1.90
N ALA A 380 32.50 1.79 -2.15
CA ALA A 380 33.45 2.76 -1.59
C ALA A 380 33.15 4.18 -2.11
N GLU A 381 32.81 4.31 -3.39
CA GLU A 381 32.45 5.59 -4.01
C GLU A 381 31.20 6.20 -3.38
N GLY A 382 30.18 5.36 -3.06
CA GLY A 382 28.96 5.80 -2.41
C GLY A 382 29.20 6.28 -0.98
N ALA A 383 29.98 5.54 -0.21
CA ALA A 383 30.36 5.92 1.15
C ALA A 383 31.13 7.26 1.18
N ASP A 384 32.05 7.46 0.25
CA ASP A 384 32.84 8.69 0.16
C ASP A 384 31.96 9.88 -0.29
N LEU A 385 31.05 9.69 -1.24
CA LEU A 385 30.10 10.74 -1.64
C LEU A 385 29.20 11.14 -0.46
N LEU A 386 28.74 10.18 0.34
CA LEU A 386 27.95 10.43 1.55
C LEU A 386 28.76 11.26 2.58
N ALA A 387 30.04 10.93 2.77
CA ALA A 387 30.92 11.69 3.66
C ALA A 387 31.11 13.13 3.16
N GLY A 388 31.35 13.32 1.85
CA GLY A 388 31.43 14.63 1.21
C GLY A 388 30.15 15.44 1.36
N TYR A 389 28.98 14.81 1.16
CA TYR A 389 27.68 15.43 1.38
C TYR A 389 27.50 15.88 2.83
N LYS A 390 27.77 15.00 3.81
CA LYS A 390 27.65 15.36 5.23
C LYS A 390 28.54 16.52 5.62
N ARG A 391 29.78 16.57 5.09
CA ARG A 391 30.70 17.68 5.31
C ARG A 391 30.14 18.99 4.73
N ALA A 392 29.65 18.98 3.48
CA ALA A 392 29.04 20.15 2.85
C ALA A 392 27.81 20.65 3.63
N ALA A 393 26.90 19.73 3.99
CA ALA A 393 25.69 20.05 4.75
C ALA A 393 26.00 20.67 6.13
N ASN A 394 27.03 20.15 6.83
CA ASN A 394 27.48 20.69 8.12
C ASN A 394 28.07 22.10 7.99
N ILE A 395 28.84 22.38 6.92
CA ILE A 395 29.38 23.71 6.67
C ILE A 395 28.24 24.68 6.40
N LEU A 396 27.33 24.36 5.50
CA LEU A 396 26.17 25.19 5.15
C LEU A 396 25.30 25.49 6.39
N LYS A 397 25.09 24.48 7.25
CA LYS A 397 24.34 24.64 8.50
C LYS A 397 25.02 25.56 9.50
N LYS A 398 26.35 25.49 9.65
CA LYS A 398 27.11 26.36 10.54
C LYS A 398 27.12 27.82 10.09
N GLU A 399 27.11 28.02 8.78
CA GLU A 399 27.09 29.34 8.16
C GLU A 399 25.67 29.90 7.96
N ASP A 400 24.64 29.16 8.41
CA ASP A 400 23.21 29.47 8.19
C ASP A 400 22.89 29.79 6.70
N TRP A 401 23.59 29.04 5.79
CA TRP A 401 23.51 29.27 4.34
C TRP A 401 22.52 28.33 3.68
N HIS A 402 21.46 28.89 3.13
CA HIS A 402 20.39 28.13 2.46
C HIS A 402 20.48 28.16 0.92
N GLY A 403 21.46 28.87 0.39
CA GLY A 403 21.57 29.18 -1.06
C GLY A 403 20.72 30.38 -1.42
N THR A 404 20.89 30.88 -2.64
CA THR A 404 20.24 32.10 -3.14
C THR A 404 18.70 32.00 -3.09
N GLU A 405 18.14 30.83 -3.40
CA GLU A 405 16.69 30.57 -3.32
C GLU A 405 16.16 30.52 -1.87
N GLY A 406 16.96 30.00 -0.94
CA GLY A 406 16.59 29.91 0.47
C GLY A 406 16.63 31.26 1.19
N GLU A 407 17.50 32.19 0.78
CA GLU A 407 17.51 33.56 1.31
C GLU A 407 16.24 34.32 0.93
N ILE A 408 15.78 34.19 -0.31
CA ILE A 408 14.55 34.83 -0.81
C ILE A 408 13.33 34.31 -0.01
N ALA A 409 13.25 32.99 0.24
CA ALA A 409 12.17 32.40 1.03
C ALA A 409 12.18 32.83 2.50
N ARG A 410 13.36 33.11 3.09
CA ARG A 410 13.51 33.51 4.51
C ARG A 410 13.19 34.97 4.77
N THR A 411 13.49 35.85 3.81
CA THR A 411 13.25 37.30 3.95
C THR A 411 11.79 37.68 3.69
N GLY A 412 10.97 36.79 3.09
CA GLY A 412 9.59 37.09 2.72
C GLY A 412 9.47 38.13 1.61
N GLU A 413 10.59 38.52 1.02
CA GLU A 413 10.66 39.40 -0.15
C GLU A 413 10.36 38.56 -1.40
N GLU A 414 9.09 38.41 -1.73
CA GLU A 414 8.65 37.68 -2.94
C GLU A 414 9.15 38.37 -4.24
N ASP A 415 9.48 39.66 -4.17
CA ASP A 415 10.12 40.42 -5.25
C ASP A 415 10.89 41.63 -4.68
N PRO A 416 12.23 41.54 -4.58
CA PRO A 416 13.06 42.70 -4.17
C PRO A 416 12.87 43.95 -5.04
N LEU A 417 12.31 43.80 -6.24
CA LEU A 417 12.03 44.87 -7.19
C LEU A 417 10.66 45.51 -6.96
N ALA A 418 9.77 44.89 -6.22
CA ALA A 418 8.42 45.42 -5.97
C ALA A 418 8.41 46.72 -5.12
N LEU A 419 9.48 46.96 -4.36
CA LEU A 419 9.65 48.14 -3.50
C LEU A 419 10.59 49.22 -4.06
N VAL A 420 11.13 49.03 -5.29
CA VAL A 420 12.06 49.96 -5.90
C VAL A 420 11.36 50.71 -7.03
N ASP A 421 11.08 52.01 -6.81
CA ASP A 421 10.41 52.88 -7.80
C ASP A 421 11.37 53.49 -8.84
N ASP A 422 12.70 53.40 -8.63
CA ASP A 422 13.73 53.97 -9.52
C ASP A 422 14.12 52.96 -10.62
N PRO A 423 13.86 53.28 -11.91
CA PRO A 423 14.17 52.39 -13.03
C PRO A 423 15.67 52.06 -13.18
N ASP A 424 16.57 52.97 -12.84
CA ASP A 424 18.01 52.76 -12.95
C ASP A 424 18.50 51.82 -11.83
N MET A 425 17.91 51.92 -10.65
CA MET A 425 18.19 51.05 -9.52
C MET A 425 17.62 49.63 -9.78
N LYS A 426 16.42 49.55 -10.40
CA LYS A 426 15.84 48.28 -10.87
C LYS A 426 16.80 47.55 -11.82
N ALA A 427 17.32 48.26 -12.84
CA ALA A 427 18.26 47.69 -13.81
C ALA A 427 19.57 47.22 -13.17
N VAL A 428 20.08 47.92 -12.15
CA VAL A 428 21.27 47.50 -11.39
C VAL A 428 21.00 46.27 -10.51
N ILE A 429 19.84 46.20 -9.90
CA ILE A 429 19.43 45.04 -9.09
C ILE A 429 19.19 43.82 -9.98
N ASP A 430 18.48 43.98 -11.12
CA ASP A 430 18.30 42.95 -12.13
C ASP A 430 19.63 42.40 -12.66
N ALA A 431 20.57 43.30 -12.99
CA ALA A 431 21.90 42.91 -13.45
C ALA A 431 22.70 42.17 -12.37
N LYS A 432 22.60 42.59 -11.10
CA LYS A 432 23.24 41.90 -9.97
C LYS A 432 22.60 40.55 -9.68
N MET A 433 21.27 40.45 -9.78
CA MET A 433 20.56 39.17 -9.63
C MET A 433 20.87 38.24 -10.81
N ALA A 434 20.89 38.72 -12.04
CA ALA A 434 21.25 37.93 -13.20
C ALA A 434 22.72 37.43 -13.13
N ALA A 435 23.65 38.26 -12.65
CA ALA A 435 25.05 37.87 -12.44
C ALA A 435 25.19 36.84 -11.29
N ARG A 436 24.39 36.96 -10.23
CA ARG A 436 24.29 35.94 -9.15
C ARG A 436 23.69 34.62 -9.66
N HIS A 437 22.64 34.68 -10.46
CA HIS A 437 22.03 33.49 -11.08
C HIS A 437 22.94 32.84 -12.14
N ALA A 438 23.76 33.60 -12.83
CA ALA A 438 24.75 33.10 -13.79
C ALA A 438 25.94 32.40 -13.10
N GLY A 439 26.10 32.53 -11.78
CA GLY A 439 27.22 31.93 -11.05
C GLY A 439 28.58 32.51 -11.40
N GLU A 440 28.62 33.70 -12.01
CA GLU A 440 29.88 34.39 -12.38
C GLU A 440 30.53 34.97 -11.13
N ALA A 441 31.64 34.38 -10.76
CA ALA A 441 32.46 34.91 -9.66
C ALA A 441 33.16 36.22 -10.08
N ASN A 442 33.02 37.24 -9.27
CA ASN A 442 33.70 38.54 -9.49
C ASN A 442 35.21 38.48 -9.18
N TYR A 443 35.81 37.30 -9.09
CA TYR A 443 37.22 37.07 -8.82
C TYR A 443 37.75 35.87 -9.63
N ALA A 444 39.07 35.74 -9.71
CA ALA A 444 39.69 34.60 -10.38
C ALA A 444 39.51 33.33 -9.56
N LEU A 445 38.63 32.43 -10.05
CA LEU A 445 38.36 31.14 -9.40
C LEU A 445 39.63 30.31 -9.24
N GLU A 446 39.77 29.66 -8.10
CA GLU A 446 40.82 28.65 -7.86
C GLU A 446 40.58 27.39 -8.71
N PRO A 447 41.63 26.62 -9.03
CA PRO A 447 41.49 25.42 -9.88
C PRO A 447 40.46 24.41 -9.36
N ALA A 448 40.36 24.22 -8.04
CA ALA A 448 39.40 23.31 -7.42
C ALA A 448 37.95 23.82 -7.46
N GLU A 449 37.74 25.15 -7.34
CA GLU A 449 36.43 25.78 -7.54
C GLU A 449 35.92 25.57 -8.98
N LYS A 450 36.80 25.80 -10.00
CA LYS A 450 36.48 25.56 -11.41
C LYS A 450 36.18 24.08 -11.70
N ALA A 451 36.95 23.17 -11.08
CA ALA A 451 36.77 21.75 -11.26
C ALA A 451 35.41 21.29 -10.70
N LEU A 452 35.03 21.76 -9.50
CA LEU A 452 33.74 21.43 -8.89
C LEU A 452 32.55 22.02 -9.67
N ALA A 453 32.65 23.31 -10.07
CA ALA A 453 31.63 23.99 -10.89
C ALA A 453 31.42 23.26 -12.23
N GLY A 454 32.52 22.90 -12.90
CA GLY A 454 32.49 22.17 -14.17
C GLY A 454 31.89 20.75 -14.02
N ALA A 455 32.25 20.04 -12.96
CA ALA A 455 31.71 18.72 -12.67
C ALA A 455 30.19 18.77 -12.38
N LEU A 456 29.74 19.76 -11.58
CA LEU A 456 28.32 19.98 -11.30
C LEU A 456 27.52 20.25 -12.58
N SER A 457 28.04 21.17 -13.46
CA SER A 457 27.39 21.50 -14.71
C SER A 457 27.25 20.31 -15.68
N GLN A 458 28.08 19.27 -15.54
CA GLN A 458 27.97 18.03 -16.31
C GLN A 458 27.10 16.97 -15.61
N ALA A 459 27.24 16.83 -14.30
CA ALA A 459 26.55 15.79 -13.52
C ALA A 459 25.04 16.08 -13.38
N GLU A 460 24.66 17.34 -13.11
CA GLU A 460 23.27 17.73 -12.89
C GLU A 460 22.33 17.36 -14.06
N PRO A 461 22.61 17.74 -15.33
CA PRO A 461 21.73 17.39 -16.44
C PRO A 461 21.74 15.89 -16.74
N ARG A 462 22.86 15.20 -16.52
CA ARG A 462 22.96 13.73 -16.68
C ARG A 462 22.13 13.00 -15.64
N ALA A 463 22.23 13.41 -14.38
CA ALA A 463 21.42 12.84 -13.31
C ALA A 463 19.92 13.12 -13.53
N ALA A 464 19.57 14.35 -13.91
CA ALA A 464 18.17 14.73 -14.20
C ALA A 464 17.58 13.92 -15.35
N LYS A 465 18.34 13.73 -16.44
CA LYS A 465 17.92 12.88 -17.56
C LYS A 465 17.72 11.43 -17.12
N ALA A 466 18.69 10.85 -16.42
CA ALA A 466 18.62 9.46 -15.95
C ALA A 466 17.43 9.25 -14.98
N LEU A 467 17.13 10.20 -14.10
CA LEU A 467 15.95 10.17 -13.22
C LEU A 467 14.64 10.21 -14.02
N ALA A 468 14.57 11.00 -15.10
CA ALA A 468 13.39 11.05 -15.96
C ALA A 468 13.19 9.75 -16.74
N GLU A 469 14.28 9.08 -17.14
CA GLU A 469 14.28 7.80 -17.84
C GLU A 469 14.19 6.60 -16.87
N GLU A 470 14.08 6.84 -15.56
CA GLU A 470 14.05 5.83 -14.48
C GLU A 470 15.33 4.96 -14.41
N ASP A 471 16.43 5.42 -15.02
CA ASP A 471 17.74 4.80 -14.87
C ASP A 471 18.44 5.33 -13.61
N PHE A 472 17.99 4.82 -12.45
CA PHE A 472 18.51 5.27 -11.16
C PHE A 472 19.99 4.89 -10.97
N ALA A 473 20.47 3.82 -11.62
CA ALA A 473 21.88 3.45 -11.59
C ALA A 473 22.74 4.49 -12.33
N ALA A 474 22.31 4.94 -13.51
CA ALA A 474 22.98 6.01 -14.25
C ALA A 474 22.92 7.34 -13.49
N ALA A 475 21.82 7.65 -12.79
CA ALA A 475 21.72 8.83 -11.94
C ALA A 475 22.76 8.79 -10.81
N MET A 476 22.92 7.65 -10.12
CA MET A 476 23.95 7.45 -9.09
C MET A 476 25.37 7.60 -9.69
N ALA A 477 25.62 7.00 -10.85
CA ALA A 477 26.91 7.10 -11.53
C ALA A 477 27.26 8.56 -11.94
N ALA A 478 26.24 9.34 -12.34
CA ALA A 478 26.43 10.76 -12.62
C ALA A 478 26.84 11.53 -11.36
N LEU A 479 26.22 11.26 -10.22
CA LEU A 479 26.59 11.88 -8.92
C LEU A 479 27.94 11.38 -8.41
N ALA A 480 28.32 10.13 -8.64
CA ALA A 480 29.63 9.59 -8.30
C ALA A 480 30.77 10.40 -8.92
N SER A 481 30.57 10.99 -10.11
CA SER A 481 31.57 11.85 -10.75
C SER A 481 31.89 13.13 -9.96
N LEU A 482 31.06 13.50 -8.98
CA LEU A 482 31.28 14.67 -8.11
C LEU A 482 32.24 14.39 -6.95
N ARG A 483 32.54 13.12 -6.65
CA ARG A 483 33.40 12.73 -5.52
C ARG A 483 34.77 13.38 -5.56
N ALA A 484 35.57 13.08 -6.59
CA ALA A 484 36.92 13.62 -6.70
C ALA A 484 36.96 15.17 -6.73
N PRO A 485 36.08 15.87 -7.48
CA PRO A 485 36.01 17.34 -7.42
C PRO A 485 35.66 17.90 -6.04
N ILE A 486 34.74 17.28 -5.28
CA ILE A 486 34.36 17.78 -3.94
C ILE A 486 35.45 17.52 -2.91
N ASP A 487 36.13 16.36 -2.95
CA ASP A 487 37.25 16.05 -2.08
C ASP A 487 38.39 17.06 -2.30
N ARG A 488 38.75 17.27 -3.57
CA ARG A 488 39.76 18.27 -3.95
C ARG A 488 39.38 19.68 -3.50
N PHE A 489 38.11 20.06 -3.62
CA PHE A 489 37.62 21.35 -3.16
C PHE A 489 37.81 21.50 -1.64
N PHE A 490 37.52 20.46 -0.85
CA PHE A 490 37.71 20.51 0.60
C PHE A 490 39.17 20.49 1.03
N GLU A 491 40.09 19.96 0.21
CA GLU A 491 41.52 19.93 0.49
C GLU A 491 42.23 21.25 0.13
N GLU A 492 41.85 21.85 -1.03
CA GLU A 492 42.58 22.98 -1.61
C GLU A 492 41.95 24.34 -1.28
N VAL A 493 40.63 24.38 -0.93
CA VAL A 493 39.86 25.61 -0.78
C VAL A 493 39.43 25.86 0.67
N THR A 494 39.78 27.01 1.23
CA THR A 494 39.26 27.48 2.52
C THR A 494 37.86 28.10 2.31
N VAL A 495 36.78 27.36 2.62
CA VAL A 495 35.41 27.84 2.38
C VAL A 495 35.12 29.14 3.10
N ASN A 496 35.53 29.25 4.38
CA ASN A 496 35.31 30.43 5.20
C ASN A 496 36.39 31.51 4.94
N ALA A 497 36.44 32.04 3.73
CA ALA A 497 37.36 33.11 3.33
C ALA A 497 36.96 34.42 4.00
N GLU A 498 37.97 35.29 4.26
CA GLU A 498 37.74 36.64 4.79
C GLU A 498 37.01 37.55 3.75
N GLU A 499 37.26 37.32 2.46
CA GLU A 499 36.58 38.02 1.39
C GLU A 499 35.15 37.50 1.21
N GLU A 500 34.17 38.33 1.50
CA GLU A 500 32.73 37.98 1.50
C GLU A 500 32.25 37.37 0.19
N ASN A 501 32.69 37.94 -0.97
CA ASN A 501 32.32 37.43 -2.29
C ASN A 501 32.86 36.03 -2.56
N LYS A 502 34.08 35.70 -2.11
CA LYS A 502 34.67 34.37 -2.23
C LYS A 502 33.94 33.37 -1.33
N ARG A 503 33.67 33.78 -0.08
CA ARG A 503 32.91 32.97 0.87
C ARG A 503 31.53 32.63 0.34
N ALA A 504 30.77 33.63 -0.15
CA ALA A 504 29.43 33.42 -0.70
C ALA A 504 29.46 32.45 -1.89
N HIS A 505 30.35 32.66 -2.85
CA HIS A 505 30.48 31.78 -4.02
C HIS A 505 30.84 30.32 -3.61
N ARG A 506 31.73 30.13 -2.65
CA ARG A 506 32.12 28.80 -2.14
C ARG A 506 30.98 28.11 -1.43
N LEU A 507 30.18 28.84 -0.67
CA LEU A 507 28.97 28.33 -0.04
C LEU A 507 27.90 27.99 -1.09
N ASP A 508 27.74 28.79 -2.14
CA ASP A 508 26.84 28.50 -3.25
C ASP A 508 27.24 27.20 -4.00
N LEU A 509 28.54 26.96 -4.23
CA LEU A 509 29.01 25.71 -4.81
C LEU A 509 28.67 24.50 -3.94
N LEU A 510 28.83 24.61 -2.62
CA LEU A 510 28.42 23.55 -1.69
C LEU A 510 26.91 23.36 -1.64
N ALA A 511 26.13 24.45 -1.69
CA ALA A 511 24.67 24.39 -1.73
C ALA A 511 24.19 23.71 -3.03
N ARG A 512 24.81 24.05 -4.17
CA ARG A 512 24.55 23.41 -5.46
C ARG A 512 24.93 21.92 -5.46
N PHE A 513 26.06 21.55 -4.88
CA PHE A 513 26.44 20.15 -4.69
C PHE A 513 25.41 19.39 -3.85
N ARG A 514 25.01 19.95 -2.70
CA ARG A 514 23.97 19.38 -1.85
C ARG A 514 22.66 19.21 -2.62
N ALA A 515 22.22 20.23 -3.37
CA ALA A 515 20.99 20.20 -4.16
C ALA A 515 21.03 19.15 -5.27
N ALA A 516 22.18 18.99 -5.96
CA ALA A 516 22.36 17.98 -6.98
C ALA A 516 22.19 16.56 -6.44
N VAL A 517 22.80 16.28 -5.29
CA VAL A 517 22.66 14.98 -4.59
C VAL A 517 21.25 14.79 -4.06
N HIS A 518 20.64 15.85 -3.52
CA HIS A 518 19.29 15.83 -2.97
C HIS A 518 18.20 15.46 -3.98
N LYS A 519 18.42 15.71 -5.29
CA LYS A 519 17.48 15.27 -6.35
C LYS A 519 17.27 13.76 -6.40
N VAL A 520 18.21 12.98 -5.90
CA VAL A 520 18.13 11.51 -5.89
C VAL A 520 17.61 10.99 -4.56
N ALA A 521 18.10 11.49 -3.45
CA ALA A 521 17.67 11.15 -2.10
C ALA A 521 18.11 12.23 -1.11
N ASP A 522 17.44 12.36 0.01
CA ASP A 522 17.89 13.18 1.13
C ASP A 522 18.99 12.46 1.91
N PHE A 523 20.23 12.66 1.50
CA PHE A 523 21.40 12.03 2.12
C PHE A 523 21.60 12.42 3.59
N SER A 524 20.92 13.46 4.10
CA SER A 524 20.98 13.82 5.52
C SER A 524 20.33 12.77 6.42
N ARG A 525 19.44 11.96 5.88
CA ARG A 525 18.72 10.89 6.57
C ARG A 525 19.46 9.54 6.52
N ILE A 526 20.55 9.44 5.76
CA ILE A 526 21.28 8.18 5.60
C ILE A 526 22.28 8.02 6.76
N GLU A 527 22.16 6.89 7.46
CA GLU A 527 23.07 6.49 8.53
C GLU A 527 24.41 5.98 7.96
N GLY A 528 25.52 6.33 8.57
CA GLY A 528 26.84 5.88 8.13
C GLY A 528 27.97 6.83 8.50
#